data_9da3af700c0b596771fdd0f2d94f4a74
#
_entry.id   9da3af700c0b596771fdd0f2d94f4a74
#
_cell.length_a   1.000
_cell.length_b   1.000
_cell.length_c   1.000
_cell.angle_alpha   90.00
_cell.angle_beta   90.00
_cell.angle_gamma   90.00
#
_symmetry.space_group_name_H-M   'P 1'
#
loop_
_entity.id
_entity.type
_entity.pdbx_description
1 polymer ?
#
loop_
_entity_poly.entity_id
_entity_poly.type
_entity_poly.pdbx_seq_one_letter_code
_entity_poly.pdbx_strand_id
1 'polypeptide(L)'
;MQAGAERALNRLMTALAGASVLFGQGMLETGLTFDIPTLLVDDEIIDYVLRMLAGFKVDATTLSTDLIKEVGPFGTYLAEMNTFEHLGDLSTYNLMNRRNYDMWAASGKPDLYGQARERAK
;
A
#
# COMPACT_ATOMS: atom_id res chain seq x y z
N MET A 1 16.40 -1.22 -1.92
CA MET A 1 15.51 -1.97 -2.84
C MET A 1 15.38 -3.44 -2.48
N GLN A 2 16.47 -4.21 -2.34
CA GLN A 2 16.45 -5.64 -1.99
C GLN A 2 15.68 -5.92 -0.68
N ALA A 3 16.02 -5.27 0.42
CA ALA A 3 15.36 -5.47 1.71
C ALA A 3 13.83 -5.27 1.66
N GLY A 4 13.35 -4.29 0.89
CA GLY A 4 11.91 -4.07 0.72
C GLY A 4 11.22 -5.22 -0.01
N ALA A 5 11.85 -5.74 -1.06
CA ALA A 5 11.32 -6.88 -1.82
C ALA A 5 11.27 -8.15 -0.96
N GLU A 6 12.34 -8.46 -0.22
CA GLU A 6 12.40 -9.62 0.67
C GLU A 6 11.37 -9.52 1.80
N ARG A 7 11.22 -8.33 2.41
CA ARG A 7 10.24 -8.09 3.47
C ARG A 7 8.81 -8.27 2.97
N ALA A 8 8.46 -7.70 1.82
CA ALA A 8 7.13 -7.80 1.26
C ALA A 8 6.79 -9.24 0.86
N LEU A 9 7.72 -9.91 0.16
CA LEU A 9 7.50 -11.28 -0.31
C LEU A 9 7.36 -12.27 0.85
N ASN A 10 8.24 -12.20 1.85
CA ASN A 10 8.18 -13.09 3.00
C ASN A 10 6.85 -12.95 3.76
N ARG A 11 6.37 -11.72 3.97
CA ARG A 11 5.10 -11.49 4.65
C ARG A 11 3.91 -11.97 3.83
N LEU A 12 3.93 -11.70 2.53
CA LEU A 12 2.87 -12.14 1.63
C LEU A 12 2.78 -13.68 1.57
N MET A 13 3.91 -14.36 1.39
CA MET A 13 3.95 -15.81 1.32
C MET A 13 3.52 -16.47 2.65
N THR A 14 3.94 -15.92 3.78
CA THR A 14 3.54 -16.39 5.10
C THR A 14 2.03 -16.22 5.31
N ALA A 15 1.48 -15.08 4.94
CA ALA A 15 0.06 -14.79 5.05
C ALA A 15 -0.78 -15.68 4.11
N LEU A 16 -0.36 -15.88 2.87
CA LEU A 16 -1.01 -16.79 1.91
C LEU A 16 -0.96 -18.26 2.37
N ALA A 17 0.07 -18.64 3.11
CA ALA A 17 0.14 -19.97 3.74
C ALA A 17 -0.81 -20.13 4.94
N GLY A 18 -1.59 -19.12 5.30
CA GLY A 18 -2.60 -19.16 6.36
C GLY A 18 -2.05 -18.95 7.77
N ALA A 19 -0.90 -18.32 7.92
CA ALA A 19 -0.37 -17.99 9.23
C ALA A 19 -1.27 -16.96 9.94
N SER A 20 -1.62 -17.25 11.20
CA SER A 20 -2.47 -16.38 12.02
C SER A 20 -1.71 -15.16 12.59
N VAL A 21 -0.38 -15.20 12.58
CA VAL A 21 0.47 -14.14 13.11
C VAL A 21 1.65 -13.93 12.17
N LEU A 22 1.90 -12.68 11.81
CA LEU A 22 3.11 -12.24 11.13
C LEU A 22 4.05 -11.64 12.17
N PHE A 23 5.26 -12.17 12.27
CA PHE A 23 6.24 -11.77 13.27
C PHE A 23 7.51 -11.20 12.64
N GLY A 24 8.28 -10.42 13.40
CA GLY A 24 9.60 -9.92 13.00
C GLY A 24 9.60 -8.50 12.41
N GLN A 25 8.52 -7.71 12.65
CA GLN A 25 8.49 -6.30 12.25
C GLN A 25 9.57 -5.50 12.98
N GLY A 26 10.28 -4.64 12.25
CA GLY A 26 11.37 -3.83 12.78
C GLY A 26 12.66 -4.60 13.09
N MET A 27 12.68 -5.92 12.89
CA MET A 27 13.87 -6.73 13.14
C MET A 27 14.87 -6.65 11.99
N LEU A 28 16.13 -6.54 12.35
CA LEU A 28 17.30 -6.56 11.48
C LEU A 28 18.27 -7.63 11.97
N GLU A 29 19.24 -8.00 11.14
CA GLU A 29 20.32 -8.94 11.50
C GLU A 29 19.80 -10.24 12.12
N THR A 30 18.83 -10.85 11.48
CA THR A 30 18.22 -12.12 11.96
C THR A 30 17.58 -11.99 13.35
N GLY A 31 17.10 -10.80 13.71
CA GLY A 31 16.45 -10.53 14.99
C GLY A 31 17.35 -10.05 16.11
N LEU A 32 18.62 -9.78 15.81
CA LEU A 32 19.58 -9.24 16.79
C LEU A 32 19.40 -7.74 17.05
N THR A 33 18.91 -7.01 16.07
CA THR A 33 18.69 -5.55 16.16
C THR A 33 17.21 -5.23 15.94
N PHE A 34 16.69 -4.28 16.70
CA PHE A 34 15.35 -3.72 16.52
C PHE A 34 15.46 -2.25 16.11
N ASP A 35 14.75 -1.86 15.05
CA ASP A 35 14.79 -0.51 14.49
C ASP A 35 13.37 0.02 14.29
N ILE A 36 13.02 1.11 14.99
CA ILE A 36 11.70 1.70 14.97
C ILE A 36 11.30 2.24 13.57
N PRO A 37 12.16 2.96 12.83
CA PRO A 37 11.87 3.33 11.46
C PRO A 37 11.52 2.13 10.57
N THR A 38 12.27 1.04 10.69
CA THR A 38 11.99 -0.19 9.96
C THR A 38 10.66 -0.82 10.38
N LEU A 39 10.29 -0.75 11.66
CA LEU A 39 8.97 -1.18 12.13
C LEU A 39 7.83 -0.45 11.40
N LEU A 40 7.93 0.87 11.25
CA LEU A 40 6.92 1.67 10.55
C LEU A 40 6.83 1.33 9.05
N VAL A 41 7.96 1.02 8.42
CA VAL A 41 7.98 0.54 7.02
C VAL A 41 7.35 -0.85 6.91
N ASP A 42 7.64 -1.73 7.86
CA ASP A 42 7.07 -3.07 7.89
C ASP A 42 5.56 -3.06 8.13
N ASP A 43 5.06 -2.16 8.97
CA ASP A 43 3.64 -1.95 9.24
C ASP A 43 2.90 -1.58 7.94
N GLU A 44 3.43 -0.63 7.19
CA GLU A 44 2.85 -0.25 5.90
C GLU A 44 2.91 -1.38 4.84
N ILE A 45 3.97 -2.20 4.86
CA ILE A 45 4.04 -3.40 4.02
C ILE A 45 2.95 -4.42 4.41
N ILE A 46 2.68 -4.57 5.70
CA ILE A 46 1.63 -5.46 6.20
C ILE A 46 0.26 -4.98 5.78
N ASP A 47 -0.02 -3.70 5.84
CA ASP A 47 -1.28 -3.13 5.34
C ASP A 47 -1.51 -3.50 3.87
N TYR A 48 -0.47 -3.45 3.04
CA TYR A 48 -0.54 -3.93 1.66
C TYR A 48 -0.88 -5.41 1.56
N VAL A 49 -0.22 -6.25 2.36
CA VAL A 49 -0.46 -7.70 2.37
C VAL A 49 -1.89 -7.99 2.79
N LEU A 50 -2.38 -7.36 3.85
CA LEU A 50 -3.74 -7.52 4.33
C LEU A 50 -4.77 -7.07 3.30
N ARG A 51 -4.50 -5.97 2.58
CA ARG A 51 -5.37 -5.51 1.50
C ARG A 51 -5.42 -6.50 0.33
N MET A 52 -4.29 -7.09 -0.04
CA MET A 52 -4.26 -8.15 -1.07
C MET A 52 -5.03 -9.39 -0.64
N LEU A 53 -4.91 -9.80 0.62
CA LEU A 53 -5.64 -10.96 1.17
C LEU A 53 -7.14 -10.73 1.27
N ALA A 54 -7.55 -9.52 1.61
CA ALA A 54 -8.96 -9.16 1.65
C ALA A 54 -9.65 -9.26 0.29
N GLY A 55 -8.87 -9.14 -0.80
CA GLY A 55 -9.39 -9.14 -2.15
C GLY A 55 -10.30 -7.95 -2.43
N PHE A 56 -11.21 -8.13 -3.37
CA PHE A 56 -12.23 -7.14 -3.71
C PHE A 56 -13.55 -7.85 -4.02
N LYS A 57 -14.63 -7.17 -3.71
CA LYS A 57 -15.97 -7.66 -3.99
C LYS A 57 -16.25 -7.56 -5.48
N VAL A 58 -16.85 -8.61 -6.04
CA VAL A 58 -17.29 -8.64 -7.45
C VAL A 58 -18.80 -8.73 -7.49
N ASP A 59 -19.45 -7.63 -7.79
CA ASP A 59 -20.88 -7.53 -7.95
C ASP A 59 -21.25 -6.49 -9.03
N ALA A 60 -22.53 -6.25 -9.24
CA ALA A 60 -23.01 -5.32 -10.26
C ALA A 60 -22.46 -3.88 -10.07
N THR A 61 -22.29 -3.45 -8.81
CA THR A 61 -21.81 -2.11 -8.48
C THR A 61 -20.31 -1.99 -8.79
N THR A 62 -19.51 -2.97 -8.38
CA THR A 62 -18.04 -2.94 -8.60
C THR A 62 -17.67 -3.23 -10.05
N LEU A 63 -18.49 -3.99 -10.79
CA LEU A 63 -18.32 -4.19 -12.23
C LEU A 63 -18.66 -2.94 -13.05
N SER A 64 -19.54 -2.08 -12.54
CA SER A 64 -19.89 -0.77 -13.11
C SER A 64 -20.20 -0.78 -14.63
N THR A 65 -20.75 -1.87 -15.12
CA THR A 65 -20.94 -2.08 -16.57
C THR A 65 -21.83 -1.04 -17.22
N ASP A 66 -22.87 -0.56 -16.52
CA ASP A 66 -23.77 0.45 -17.05
C ASP A 66 -23.10 1.83 -17.04
N LEU A 67 -22.36 2.16 -16.01
CA LEU A 67 -21.55 3.37 -15.96
C LEU A 67 -20.49 3.40 -17.08
N ILE A 68 -19.86 2.26 -17.37
CA ILE A 68 -18.88 2.16 -18.46
C ILE A 68 -19.55 2.45 -19.82
N LYS A 69 -20.78 1.98 -20.02
CA LYS A 69 -21.54 2.27 -21.25
C LYS A 69 -21.95 3.74 -21.35
N GLU A 70 -22.34 4.34 -20.23
CA GLU A 70 -22.78 5.73 -20.16
C GLU A 70 -21.62 6.69 -20.42
N VAL A 71 -20.49 6.51 -19.72
CA VAL A 71 -19.29 7.37 -19.87
C VAL A 71 -18.65 7.18 -21.26
N GLY A 72 -18.66 5.97 -21.77
CA GLY A 72 -18.16 5.64 -23.11
C GLY A 72 -16.65 5.80 -23.28
N PRO A 73 -16.15 5.55 -24.51
CA PRO A 73 -14.72 5.69 -24.80
C PRO A 73 -14.28 7.17 -24.72
N PHE A 74 -13.11 7.39 -24.17
CA PHE A 74 -12.48 8.71 -23.95
C PHE A 74 -13.15 9.58 -22.88
N GLY A 75 -14.18 9.10 -22.19
CA GLY A 75 -14.78 9.78 -21.04
C GLY A 75 -13.92 9.73 -19.78
N THR A 76 -14.28 10.53 -18.77
CA THR A 76 -13.60 10.52 -17.48
C THR A 76 -14.51 9.99 -16.38
N TYR A 77 -13.98 9.11 -15.53
CA TYR A 77 -14.71 8.55 -14.39
C TYR A 77 -14.47 9.33 -13.09
N LEU A 78 -13.60 10.34 -13.11
CA LEU A 78 -13.21 11.08 -11.90
C LEU A 78 -14.36 11.89 -11.27
N ALA A 79 -15.34 12.28 -12.06
CA ALA A 79 -16.51 13.05 -11.60
C ALA A 79 -17.72 12.16 -11.25
N GLU A 80 -17.61 10.85 -11.44
CA GLU A 80 -18.72 9.93 -11.26
C GLU A 80 -18.94 9.59 -9.77
N MET A 81 -20.20 9.47 -9.36
CA MET A 81 -20.57 9.15 -7.99
C MET A 81 -19.99 7.80 -7.55
N ASN A 82 -19.97 6.80 -8.43
CA ASN A 82 -19.35 5.50 -8.18
C ASN A 82 -17.87 5.63 -7.78
N THR A 83 -17.11 6.49 -8.46
CA THR A 83 -15.70 6.75 -8.10
C THR A 83 -15.60 7.38 -6.71
N PHE A 84 -16.47 8.32 -6.38
CA PHE A 84 -16.48 8.98 -5.08
C PHE A 84 -16.84 8.00 -3.95
N GLU A 85 -17.86 7.17 -4.13
CA GLU A 85 -18.28 6.18 -3.14
C GLU A 85 -17.20 5.12 -2.86
N HIS A 86 -16.39 4.79 -3.88
CA HIS A 86 -15.32 3.79 -3.77
C HIS A 86 -13.93 4.36 -3.50
N LEU A 87 -13.78 5.66 -3.24
CA LEU A 87 -12.49 6.25 -2.87
C LEU A 87 -11.88 5.59 -1.62
N GLY A 88 -12.72 5.22 -0.66
CA GLY A 88 -12.29 4.54 0.57
C GLY A 88 -11.78 3.12 0.35
N ASP A 89 -12.09 2.51 -0.79
CA ASP A 89 -11.62 1.15 -1.15
C ASP A 89 -10.18 1.17 -1.67
N LEU A 90 -9.66 2.34 -2.02
CA LEU A 90 -8.27 2.50 -2.42
C LEU A 90 -7.36 2.40 -1.20
N SER A 91 -6.24 1.71 -1.36
CA SER A 91 -5.22 1.67 -0.30
C SER A 91 -4.60 3.04 -0.09
N THR A 92 -4.66 3.52 1.16
CA THR A 92 -3.98 4.74 1.59
C THR A 92 -2.56 4.40 2.05
N TYR A 93 -1.64 5.31 1.77
CA TYR A 93 -0.23 5.17 2.16
C TYR A 93 0.13 6.26 3.14
N ASN A 94 0.85 5.89 4.19
CA ASN A 94 1.29 6.82 5.22
C ASN A 94 2.75 7.28 5.00
N LEU A 95 3.59 6.39 4.50
CA LEU A 95 5.02 6.62 4.28
C LEU A 95 5.40 6.52 2.81
N MET A 96 4.81 5.58 2.07
CA MET A 96 5.16 5.35 0.67
C MET A 96 4.67 6.50 -0.22
N ASN A 97 5.56 7.00 -1.07
CA ASN A 97 5.29 8.13 -1.94
C ASN A 97 4.73 7.65 -3.29
N ARG A 98 3.57 8.19 -3.67
CA ARG A 98 2.93 7.97 -4.98
C ARG A 98 2.86 9.22 -5.85
N ARG A 99 3.58 10.27 -5.49
CA ARG A 99 3.66 11.49 -6.29
C ARG A 99 4.41 11.22 -7.60
N ASN A 100 4.13 11.99 -8.62
CA ASN A 100 4.95 11.99 -9.82
C ASN A 100 6.37 12.51 -9.51
N TYR A 101 7.30 12.32 -10.44
CA TYR A 101 8.71 12.67 -10.23
C TYR A 101 8.90 14.15 -9.87
N ASP A 102 8.21 15.06 -10.57
CA ASP A 102 8.40 16.50 -10.37
C ASP A 102 7.92 16.93 -8.97
N MET A 103 6.77 16.45 -8.53
CA MET A 103 6.26 16.70 -7.19
C MET A 103 7.16 16.09 -6.10
N TRP A 104 7.68 14.89 -6.33
CA TRP A 104 8.62 14.25 -5.41
C TRP A 104 9.95 15.01 -5.35
N ALA A 105 10.50 15.42 -6.51
CA ALA A 105 11.72 16.20 -6.58
C ALA A 105 11.59 17.57 -5.91
N ALA A 106 10.48 18.26 -6.12
CA ALA A 106 10.17 19.55 -5.48
C ALA A 106 10.00 19.42 -3.96
N SER A 107 9.57 18.26 -3.46
CA SER A 107 9.43 18.00 -2.02
C SER A 107 10.74 17.60 -1.31
N GLY A 108 11.89 17.75 -1.96
CA GLY A 108 13.20 17.45 -1.38
C GLY A 108 13.64 15.97 -1.54
N LYS A 109 13.02 15.23 -2.45
CA LYS A 109 13.35 13.83 -2.77
C LYS A 109 13.35 12.90 -1.55
N PRO A 110 12.31 12.91 -0.73
CA PRO A 110 12.29 12.09 0.49
C PRO A 110 12.37 10.60 0.14
N ASP A 111 13.21 9.87 0.83
CA ASP A 111 13.22 8.41 0.79
C ASP A 111 12.33 7.82 1.89
N LEU A 112 11.92 6.57 1.70
CA LEU A 112 10.97 5.90 2.59
C LEU A 112 11.50 5.76 4.02
N TYR A 113 12.76 5.37 4.17
CA TYR A 113 13.37 5.18 5.50
C TYR A 113 13.57 6.52 6.23
N GLY A 114 13.99 7.56 5.51
CA GLY A 114 14.11 8.91 6.05
C GLY A 114 12.78 9.44 6.58
N GLN A 115 11.68 9.25 5.85
CA GLN A 115 10.33 9.60 6.31
C GLN A 115 9.90 8.80 7.55
N ALA A 116 10.17 7.50 7.56
CA ALA A 116 9.89 6.66 8.71
C ALA A 116 10.69 7.10 9.94
N ARG A 117 11.96 7.47 9.76
CA ARG A 117 12.83 7.96 10.84
C ARG A 117 12.33 9.29 11.43
N GLU A 118 11.86 10.20 10.59
CA GLU A 118 11.26 11.45 11.09
C GLU A 118 9.98 11.21 11.88
N ARG A 119 9.16 10.26 11.45
CA ARG A 119 7.91 9.90 12.12
C ARG A 119 8.12 9.10 13.42
N ALA A 120 9.28 8.46 13.57
CA ALA A 120 9.66 7.69 14.76
C ALA A 120 10.21 8.54 15.92
N LYS A 121 10.40 9.85 15.72
CA LYS A 121 10.84 10.82 16.75
C LYS A 121 9.67 11.26 17.62
#